data_24a6b88a7c4fc4197c28760c0cfbfff7
#
_entry.id   24a6b88a7c4fc4197c28760c0cfbfff7
#
_cell.length_a   1.000
_cell.length_b   1.000
_cell.length_c   1.000
_cell.angle_alpha   90.00
_cell.angle_beta   90.00
_cell.angle_gamma   90.00
#
_symmetry.space_group_name_H-M   'P 1'
#
loop_
_entity.id
_entity.type
_entity.pdbx_description
1 polymer ?
#
loop_
_entity_poly.entity_id
_entity_poly.type
_entity_poly.pdbx_seq_one_letter_code
_entity_poly.pdbx_strand_id
1 'polypeptide(L)'
;FIAGLRILAESRAEQPLAYTAMLLKGTPLASPESRKRHKMKTKYRLLPRQFGEYLGERIVEYDEVCIATKTLTYKDYLECRGLSLIFLSLSSQQYNFLHPTCNELGVDWFDLLLEVWEVVKDKQGGIGDLYKEFIKASEDELFDSTKDLFDFVRDDKNYQRLLKGEVGETIMR
;
A
#
# COMPACT_ATOMS: atom_id res chain seq x y z
N PHE A 1 -5.04 6.24 -11.57
CA PHE A 1 -5.29 5.25 -10.53
C PHE A 1 -6.80 4.99 -10.38
N ILE A 2 -7.64 6.00 -10.06
CA ILE A 2 -9.10 5.86 -9.88
C ILE A 2 -9.77 5.19 -11.10
N ALA A 3 -9.45 5.64 -12.33
CA ALA A 3 -10.00 5.02 -13.54
C ALA A 3 -9.63 3.52 -13.67
N GLY A 4 -8.42 3.15 -13.27
CA GLY A 4 -8.01 1.74 -13.24
C GLY A 4 -8.77 0.90 -12.20
N LEU A 5 -9.03 1.46 -11.02
CA LEU A 5 -9.86 0.80 -10.01
C LEU A 5 -11.31 0.65 -10.46
N ARG A 6 -11.86 1.65 -11.17
CA ARG A 6 -13.21 1.56 -11.74
C ARG A 6 -13.31 0.39 -12.72
N ILE A 7 -12.35 0.24 -13.64
CA ILE A 7 -12.31 -0.89 -14.59
C ILE A 7 -12.24 -2.23 -13.82
N LEU A 8 -11.45 -2.32 -12.75
CA LEU A 8 -11.39 -3.51 -11.91
C LEU A 8 -12.74 -3.79 -11.23
N ALA A 9 -13.40 -2.77 -10.71
CA ALA A 9 -14.72 -2.91 -10.09
C ALA A 9 -15.77 -3.41 -11.10
N GLU A 10 -15.79 -2.84 -12.30
CA GLU A 10 -16.71 -3.21 -13.39
C GLU A 10 -16.43 -4.62 -13.94
N SER A 11 -15.17 -5.06 -13.93
CA SER A 11 -14.78 -6.39 -14.41
C SER A 11 -15.26 -7.53 -13.52
N ARG A 12 -15.72 -7.23 -12.30
CA ARG A 12 -16.14 -8.21 -11.27
C ARG A 12 -15.08 -9.28 -10.98
N ALA A 13 -13.81 -8.86 -10.99
CA ALA A 13 -12.72 -9.75 -10.62
C ALA A 13 -12.93 -10.27 -9.19
N GLU A 14 -12.81 -11.59 -8.99
CA GLU A 14 -13.07 -12.22 -7.70
C GLU A 14 -12.15 -11.71 -6.58
N GLN A 15 -10.91 -11.35 -6.92
CA GLN A 15 -9.93 -10.79 -5.99
C GLN A 15 -9.15 -9.66 -6.68
N PRO A 16 -9.73 -8.46 -6.77
CA PRO A 16 -9.01 -7.33 -7.35
C PRO A 16 -7.89 -6.91 -6.39
N LEU A 17 -6.65 -6.83 -6.88
CA LEU A 17 -5.50 -6.41 -6.10
C LEU A 17 -4.89 -5.14 -6.70
N ALA A 18 -4.67 -4.15 -5.86
CA ALA A 18 -3.99 -2.92 -6.22
C ALA A 18 -2.66 -2.83 -5.45
N TYR A 19 -1.57 -3.20 -6.11
CA TYR A 19 -0.24 -3.14 -5.53
C TYR A 19 0.43 -1.78 -5.76
N THR A 20 1.28 -1.41 -4.81
CA THR A 20 2.24 -0.32 -5.00
C THR A 20 3.26 -0.70 -6.09
N ALA A 21 3.66 0.25 -6.93
CA ALA A 21 4.67 0.01 -7.96
C ALA A 21 6.05 -0.25 -7.32
N MET A 22 6.50 -1.49 -7.42
CA MET A 22 7.81 -1.94 -6.96
C MET A 22 8.81 -1.93 -8.12
N LEU A 23 10.01 -1.41 -7.88
CA LEU A 23 11.08 -1.36 -8.87
C LEU A 23 11.99 -2.57 -8.72
N LEU A 24 11.59 -3.69 -9.31
CA LEU A 24 12.36 -4.92 -9.28
C LEU A 24 13.63 -4.77 -10.14
N LYS A 25 14.79 -5.09 -9.57
CA LYS A 25 16.08 -5.03 -10.25
C LYS A 25 16.05 -5.87 -11.53
N GLY A 26 16.61 -5.33 -12.61
CA GLY A 26 16.67 -6.02 -13.93
C GLY A 26 15.41 -5.86 -14.78
N THR A 27 14.35 -5.21 -14.27
CA THR A 27 13.14 -4.95 -15.07
C THR A 27 13.25 -3.64 -15.86
N PRO A 28 12.56 -3.51 -17.01
CA PRO A 28 12.52 -2.27 -17.76
C PRO A 28 11.98 -1.08 -16.95
N LEU A 29 11.05 -1.33 -16.02
CA LEU A 29 10.49 -0.29 -15.15
C LEU A 29 11.57 0.31 -14.22
N ALA A 30 12.46 -0.52 -13.70
CA ALA A 30 13.53 -0.10 -12.79
C ALA A 30 14.76 0.49 -13.52
N SER A 31 14.78 0.54 -14.85
CA SER A 31 15.91 1.05 -15.62
C SER A 31 16.19 2.53 -15.37
N PRO A 32 17.46 2.99 -15.51
CA PRO A 32 17.81 4.40 -15.38
C PRO A 32 17.01 5.31 -16.32
N GLU A 33 16.74 4.85 -17.54
CA GLU A 33 15.95 5.55 -18.55
C GLU A 33 14.51 5.75 -18.09
N SER A 34 13.88 4.69 -17.58
CA SER A 34 12.52 4.74 -17.04
C SER A 34 12.42 5.70 -15.85
N ARG A 35 13.35 5.59 -14.90
CA ARG A 35 13.44 6.47 -13.72
C ARG A 35 13.54 7.94 -14.13
N LYS A 36 14.42 8.27 -15.08
CA LYS A 36 14.61 9.61 -15.61
C LYS A 36 13.36 10.10 -16.37
N ARG A 37 12.80 9.27 -17.24
CA ARG A 37 11.61 9.58 -18.06
C ARG A 37 10.40 9.93 -17.20
N HIS A 38 10.19 9.19 -16.12
CA HIS A 38 9.04 9.34 -15.24
C HIS A 38 9.35 10.20 -14.02
N LYS A 39 10.59 10.67 -13.82
CA LYS A 39 11.06 11.41 -12.64
C LYS A 39 10.69 10.68 -11.34
N MET A 40 10.93 9.38 -11.30
CA MET A 40 10.56 8.56 -10.17
C MET A 40 11.34 8.94 -8.91
N LYS A 41 10.63 9.03 -7.79
CA LYS A 41 11.19 9.07 -6.44
C LYS A 41 10.84 7.77 -5.75
N THR A 42 11.80 7.20 -5.03
CA THR A 42 11.63 5.90 -4.40
C THR A 42 11.99 5.95 -2.93
N LYS A 43 11.43 5.03 -2.16
CA LYS A 43 11.79 4.67 -0.80
C LYS A 43 11.88 3.16 -0.69
N TYR A 44 12.34 2.67 0.44
CA TYR A 44 12.54 1.25 0.70
C TYR A 44 11.64 0.80 1.83
N ARG A 45 11.14 -0.44 1.76
CA ARG A 45 10.38 -1.06 2.85
C ARG A 45 10.79 -2.51 3.03
N LEU A 46 10.68 -3.00 4.24
CA LEU A 46 10.90 -4.40 4.57
C LEU A 46 9.80 -5.27 3.97
N LEU A 47 10.17 -6.42 3.43
CA LEU A 47 9.19 -7.44 3.07
C LEU A 47 8.70 -8.16 4.34
N PRO A 48 7.36 -8.31 4.51
CA PRO A 48 6.80 -8.98 5.67
C PRO A 48 7.34 -10.40 5.79
N ARG A 49 7.85 -10.73 6.99
CA ARG A 49 8.32 -12.09 7.35
C ARG A 49 9.47 -12.64 6.49
N GLN A 50 10.13 -11.78 5.70
CA GLN A 50 11.29 -12.14 4.87
C GLN A 50 12.57 -11.63 5.53
N PHE A 51 12.87 -12.13 6.72
CA PHE A 51 14.07 -11.80 7.48
C PHE A 51 14.47 -12.96 8.38
N GLY A 52 15.74 -12.99 8.76
CA GLY A 52 16.28 -14.02 9.65
C GLY A 52 17.67 -13.67 10.14
N GLU A 53 18.19 -14.50 11.03
CA GLU A 53 19.57 -14.43 11.50
C GLU A 53 20.31 -15.69 11.06
N TYR A 54 21.41 -15.50 10.34
CA TYR A 54 22.24 -16.57 9.79
C TYR A 54 23.68 -16.30 10.14
N LEU A 55 24.33 -17.23 10.84
CA LEU A 55 25.72 -17.12 11.28
C LEU A 55 26.04 -15.83 12.04
N GLY A 56 25.07 -15.33 12.83
CA GLY A 56 25.19 -14.09 13.59
C GLY A 56 24.95 -12.82 12.79
N GLU A 57 24.57 -12.92 11.51
CA GLU A 57 24.21 -11.79 10.67
C GLU A 57 22.69 -11.75 10.43
N ARG A 58 22.08 -10.58 10.56
CA ARG A 58 20.67 -10.35 10.25
C ARG A 58 20.52 -10.03 8.77
N ILE A 59 19.74 -10.86 8.10
CA ILE A 59 19.44 -10.74 6.67
C ILE A 59 17.96 -10.39 6.53
N VAL A 60 17.67 -9.44 5.64
CA VAL A 60 16.29 -9.00 5.34
C VAL A 60 16.13 -8.82 3.84
N GLU A 61 14.93 -9.10 3.37
CA GLU A 61 14.51 -8.71 2.02
C GLU A 61 13.73 -7.40 2.09
N TYR A 62 13.85 -6.61 1.02
CA TYR A 62 13.21 -5.30 0.93
C TYR A 62 12.79 -4.97 -0.50
N ASP A 63 11.72 -4.20 -0.62
CA ASP A 63 11.26 -3.61 -1.86
C ASP A 63 11.77 -2.18 -2.01
N GLU A 64 12.10 -1.81 -3.25
CA GLU A 64 12.19 -0.41 -3.65
C GLU A 64 10.85 0.03 -4.23
N VAL A 65 10.19 0.96 -3.57
CA VAL A 65 8.83 1.40 -3.86
C VAL A 65 8.85 2.77 -4.54
N CYS A 66 8.14 2.91 -5.66
CA CYS A 66 7.94 4.20 -6.30
C CYS A 66 6.86 4.99 -5.57
N ILE A 67 7.26 6.05 -4.88
CA ILE A 67 6.37 6.90 -4.06
C ILE A 67 5.96 8.20 -4.74
N ALA A 68 6.63 8.60 -5.82
CA ALA A 68 6.25 9.76 -6.62
C ALA A 68 6.79 9.65 -8.04
N THR A 69 6.14 10.34 -8.97
CA THR A 69 6.54 10.50 -10.37
C THR A 69 6.30 11.95 -10.82
N LYS A 70 6.54 12.25 -12.10
CA LYS A 70 6.21 13.57 -12.67
C LYS A 70 4.71 13.92 -12.62
N THR A 71 3.83 12.94 -12.45
CA THR A 71 2.35 13.08 -12.48
C THR A 71 1.67 12.55 -11.21
N LEU A 72 2.42 12.02 -10.28
CA LEU A 72 1.93 11.50 -8.99
C LEU A 72 2.82 12.10 -7.90
N THR A 73 2.25 12.84 -6.97
CA THR A 73 2.97 13.36 -5.80
C THR A 73 3.03 12.30 -4.70
N TYR A 74 3.87 12.52 -3.68
CA TYR A 74 3.88 11.64 -2.49
C TYR A 74 2.54 11.66 -1.74
N LYS A 75 1.87 12.80 -1.72
CA LYS A 75 0.52 12.90 -1.15
C LYS A 75 -0.47 12.03 -1.92
N ASP A 76 -0.43 12.10 -3.28
CA ASP A 76 -1.29 11.25 -4.11
C ASP A 76 -1.00 9.75 -3.91
N TYR A 77 0.28 9.38 -3.66
CA TYR A 77 0.65 8.01 -3.31
C TYR A 77 -0.07 7.54 -2.04
N LEU A 78 -0.07 8.35 -0.99
CA LEU A 78 -0.77 8.00 0.26
C LEU A 78 -2.29 7.96 0.07
N GLU A 79 -2.86 8.87 -0.72
CA GLU A 79 -4.27 8.82 -1.09
C GLU A 79 -4.62 7.55 -1.87
N CYS A 80 -3.76 7.14 -2.82
CA CYS A 80 -3.91 5.87 -3.52
C CYS A 80 -3.86 4.67 -2.56
N ARG A 81 -2.99 4.69 -1.55
CA ARG A 81 -2.93 3.65 -0.51
C ARG A 81 -4.24 3.58 0.27
N GLY A 82 -4.74 4.71 0.73
CA GLY A 82 -6.00 4.79 1.47
C GLY A 82 -7.21 4.34 0.65
N LEU A 83 -7.31 4.78 -0.60
CA LEU A 83 -8.37 4.32 -1.50
C LEU A 83 -8.27 2.81 -1.77
N SER A 84 -7.05 2.28 -1.93
CA SER A 84 -6.84 0.83 -2.08
C SER A 84 -7.36 0.05 -0.87
N LEU A 85 -7.14 0.55 0.36
CA LEU A 85 -7.65 -0.08 1.57
C LEU A 85 -9.18 -0.19 1.54
N ILE A 86 -9.87 0.91 1.21
CA ILE A 86 -11.34 0.93 1.12
C ILE A 86 -11.83 0.01 -0.01
N PHE A 87 -11.19 0.10 -1.18
CA PHE A 87 -11.53 -0.73 -2.33
C PHE A 87 -11.41 -2.23 -2.01
N LEU A 88 -10.28 -2.67 -1.45
CA LEU A 88 -10.06 -4.06 -1.08
C LEU A 88 -11.02 -4.53 0.02
N SER A 89 -11.28 -3.67 1.01
CA SER A 89 -12.21 -4.00 2.09
C SER A 89 -13.61 -4.22 1.57
N LEU A 90 -14.15 -3.30 0.77
CA LEU A 90 -15.52 -3.37 0.24
C LEU A 90 -15.69 -4.35 -0.92
N SER A 91 -14.61 -4.70 -1.62
CA SER A 91 -14.58 -5.75 -2.65
C SER A 91 -14.35 -7.14 -2.07
N SER A 92 -14.22 -7.27 -0.76
CA SER A 92 -14.04 -8.57 -0.10
C SER A 92 -15.31 -9.42 -0.16
N GLN A 93 -15.15 -10.74 -0.06
CA GLN A 93 -16.24 -11.68 -0.14
C GLN A 93 -17.38 -11.42 0.87
N GLN A 94 -17.07 -10.83 2.01
CA GLN A 94 -18.03 -10.45 3.05
C GLN A 94 -19.04 -9.40 2.58
N TYR A 95 -18.68 -8.58 1.60
CA TYR A 95 -19.48 -7.48 1.06
C TYR A 95 -20.00 -7.74 -0.36
N ASN A 96 -19.94 -8.97 -0.85
CA ASN A 96 -20.42 -9.35 -2.19
C ASN A 96 -21.88 -8.97 -2.48
N PHE A 97 -22.69 -8.79 -1.44
CA PHE A 97 -24.09 -8.35 -1.55
C PHE A 97 -24.23 -6.88 -1.97
N LEU A 98 -23.22 -6.03 -1.72
CA LEU A 98 -23.31 -4.58 -1.99
C LEU A 98 -23.48 -4.29 -3.48
N HIS A 99 -22.72 -4.97 -4.34
CA HIS A 99 -22.78 -4.71 -5.78
C HIS A 99 -24.16 -5.00 -6.38
N PRO A 100 -24.79 -6.19 -6.18
CA PRO A 100 -26.15 -6.43 -6.66
C PRO A 100 -27.17 -5.46 -6.04
N THR A 101 -27.04 -5.15 -4.75
CA THR A 101 -27.93 -4.20 -4.08
C THR A 101 -27.83 -2.80 -4.72
N CYS A 102 -26.63 -2.32 -5.00
CA CYS A 102 -26.44 -1.06 -5.70
C CYS A 102 -27.12 -1.06 -7.08
N ASN A 103 -26.97 -2.14 -7.84
CA ASN A 103 -27.63 -2.28 -9.14
C ASN A 103 -29.16 -2.25 -9.04
N GLU A 104 -29.76 -2.92 -8.04
CA GLU A 104 -31.20 -2.89 -7.79
C GLU A 104 -31.70 -1.48 -7.45
N LEU A 105 -30.87 -0.69 -6.75
CA LEU A 105 -31.19 0.67 -6.35
C LEU A 105 -30.84 1.72 -7.42
N GLY A 106 -30.24 1.32 -8.54
CA GLY A 106 -29.77 2.23 -9.60
C GLY A 106 -28.59 3.10 -9.17
N VAL A 107 -27.80 2.64 -8.20
CA VAL A 107 -26.59 3.32 -7.68
C VAL A 107 -25.35 2.70 -8.31
N ASP A 108 -24.42 3.54 -8.81
CA ASP A 108 -23.11 3.04 -9.24
C ASP A 108 -22.30 2.61 -8.03
N TRP A 109 -21.88 1.35 -8.03
CA TRP A 109 -21.10 0.77 -6.92
C TRP A 109 -19.78 1.50 -6.68
N PHE A 110 -19.08 1.87 -7.74
CA PHE A 110 -17.77 2.51 -7.59
C PHE A 110 -17.90 3.96 -7.11
N ASP A 111 -18.95 4.66 -7.52
CA ASP A 111 -19.26 6.01 -7.01
C ASP A 111 -19.60 5.96 -5.52
N LEU A 112 -20.40 4.98 -5.09
CA LEU A 112 -20.65 4.75 -3.66
C LEU A 112 -19.35 4.50 -2.88
N LEU A 113 -18.44 3.69 -3.44
CA LEU A 113 -17.13 3.41 -2.83
C LEU A 113 -16.30 4.69 -2.65
N LEU A 114 -16.30 5.57 -3.65
CA LEU A 114 -15.60 6.86 -3.57
C LEU A 114 -16.21 7.75 -2.48
N GLU A 115 -17.53 7.81 -2.37
CA GLU A 115 -18.22 8.55 -1.31
C GLU A 115 -17.87 7.99 0.08
N VAL A 116 -17.86 6.67 0.26
CA VAL A 116 -17.44 6.03 1.50
C VAL A 116 -16.01 6.43 1.85
N TRP A 117 -15.10 6.41 0.87
CA TRP A 117 -13.70 6.81 1.10
C TRP A 117 -13.61 8.28 1.55
N GLU A 118 -14.30 9.21 0.90
CA GLU A 118 -14.31 10.62 1.31
C GLU A 118 -14.83 10.80 2.75
N VAL A 119 -15.92 10.11 3.10
CA VAL A 119 -16.48 10.16 4.45
C VAL A 119 -15.50 9.59 5.48
N VAL A 120 -14.83 8.48 5.17
CA VAL A 120 -13.89 7.83 6.10
C VAL A 120 -12.67 8.69 6.37
N LYS A 121 -12.14 9.39 5.36
CA LYS A 121 -10.97 10.29 5.51
C LYS A 121 -11.18 11.37 6.56
N ASP A 122 -12.38 11.95 6.60
CA ASP A 122 -12.71 13.09 7.46
C ASP A 122 -13.34 12.69 8.80
N LYS A 123 -13.72 11.42 8.95
CA LYS A 123 -14.39 10.94 10.15
C LYS A 123 -13.50 10.99 11.39
N GLN A 124 -14.10 11.35 12.52
CA GLN A 124 -13.50 11.25 13.85
C GLN A 124 -13.98 9.97 14.54
N GLY A 125 -13.05 9.27 15.21
CA GLY A 125 -13.33 8.04 15.93
C GLY A 125 -13.56 6.81 15.04
N GLY A 126 -13.45 5.62 15.60
CA GLY A 126 -13.78 4.36 14.96
C GLY A 126 -13.01 4.11 13.65
N ILE A 127 -13.74 3.94 12.53
CA ILE A 127 -13.15 3.64 11.23
C ILE A 127 -12.25 4.77 10.70
N GLY A 128 -12.55 6.03 11.05
CA GLY A 128 -11.71 7.16 10.65
C GLY A 128 -10.34 7.14 11.33
N ASP A 129 -10.28 6.72 12.59
CA ASP A 129 -9.02 6.58 13.30
C ASP A 129 -8.20 5.40 12.73
N LEU A 130 -8.85 4.27 12.45
CA LEU A 130 -8.21 3.13 11.77
C LEU A 130 -7.63 3.52 10.40
N TYR A 131 -8.35 4.32 9.63
CA TYR A 131 -7.87 4.83 8.35
C TYR A 131 -6.61 5.70 8.53
N LYS A 132 -6.62 6.62 9.49
CA LYS A 132 -5.47 7.50 9.80
C LYS A 132 -4.27 6.70 10.30
N GLU A 133 -4.50 5.68 11.14
CA GLU A 133 -3.46 4.75 11.58
C GLU A 133 -2.86 3.98 10.41
N PHE A 134 -3.67 3.52 9.45
CA PHE A 134 -3.19 2.85 8.24
C PHE A 134 -2.34 3.79 7.37
N ILE A 135 -2.77 5.04 7.16
CA ILE A 135 -1.98 6.02 6.40
C ILE A 135 -0.65 6.29 7.10
N LYS A 136 -0.68 6.53 8.41
CA LYS A 136 0.53 6.72 9.21
C LYS A 136 1.46 5.50 9.13
N ALA A 137 0.95 4.30 9.29
CA ALA A 137 1.74 3.08 9.17
C ALA A 137 2.32 2.91 7.75
N SER A 138 1.60 3.32 6.70
CA SER A 138 2.08 3.35 5.31
C SER A 138 3.22 4.36 5.08
N GLU A 139 3.31 5.42 5.88
CA GLU A 139 4.45 6.34 5.89
C GLU A 139 5.62 5.77 6.71
N ASP A 140 5.33 5.28 7.92
CA ASP A 140 6.32 4.79 8.88
C ASP A 140 7.06 3.52 8.40
N GLU A 141 6.50 2.76 7.44
CA GLU A 141 7.15 1.59 6.84
C GLU A 141 8.26 1.94 5.84
N LEU A 142 8.38 3.22 5.44
CA LEU A 142 9.23 3.65 4.35
C LEU A 142 10.55 4.26 4.83
N PHE A 143 11.66 3.66 4.42
CA PHE A 143 13.01 4.15 4.68
C PHE A 143 13.54 4.98 3.50
N ASP A 144 14.28 6.04 3.77
CA ASP A 144 14.84 6.93 2.74
C ASP A 144 15.99 6.26 1.96
N SER A 145 16.71 5.36 2.61
CA SER A 145 17.80 4.60 2.00
C SER A 145 17.86 3.15 2.49
N THR A 146 18.53 2.31 1.72
CA THR A 146 18.84 0.94 2.17
C THR A 146 19.74 0.94 3.42
N LYS A 147 20.59 1.97 3.56
CA LYS A 147 21.41 2.11 4.76
C LYS A 147 20.55 2.28 6.01
N ASP A 148 19.57 3.19 5.97
CA ASP A 148 18.67 3.45 7.10
C ASP A 148 17.86 2.19 7.44
N LEU A 149 17.42 1.45 6.42
CA LEU A 149 16.73 0.17 6.59
C LEU A 149 17.61 -0.87 7.28
N PHE A 150 18.86 -1.05 6.83
CA PHE A 150 19.77 -1.99 7.48
C PHE A 150 20.19 -1.56 8.88
N ASP A 151 20.39 -0.26 9.12
CA ASP A 151 20.70 0.27 10.45
C ASP A 151 19.52 0.02 11.41
N PHE A 152 18.27 0.18 10.94
CA PHE A 152 17.08 -0.16 11.69
C PHE A 152 17.04 -1.64 12.09
N VAL A 153 17.36 -2.56 11.18
CA VAL A 153 17.32 -4.01 11.43
C VAL A 153 18.47 -4.47 12.35
N ARG A 154 19.63 -3.79 12.30
CA ARG A 154 20.77 -4.09 13.17
C ARG A 154 20.53 -3.74 14.62
N ASP A 155 19.66 -2.79 14.91
CA ASP A 155 19.26 -2.43 16.26
C ASP A 155 18.43 -3.57 16.89
N ASP A 156 18.86 -4.05 18.06
CA ASP A 156 18.23 -5.19 18.73
C ASP A 156 16.77 -4.95 19.09
N LYS A 157 16.44 -3.74 19.53
CA LYS A 157 15.09 -3.36 19.92
C LYS A 157 14.16 -3.37 18.72
N ASN A 158 14.61 -2.83 17.58
CA ASN A 158 13.85 -2.83 16.34
C ASN A 158 13.70 -4.23 15.77
N TYR A 159 14.74 -5.06 15.84
CA TYR A 159 14.67 -6.45 15.41
C TYR A 159 13.66 -7.26 16.23
N GLN A 160 13.58 -7.05 17.55
CA GLN A 160 12.54 -7.67 18.38
C GLN A 160 11.11 -7.22 17.98
N ARG A 161 10.94 -5.97 17.54
CA ARG A 161 9.66 -5.48 17.03
C ARG A 161 9.29 -6.13 15.70
N LEU A 162 10.27 -6.39 14.82
CA LEU A 162 10.06 -7.16 13.58
C LEU A 162 9.61 -8.60 13.89
N LEU A 163 10.28 -9.27 14.84
CA LEU A 163 9.92 -10.64 15.25
C LEU A 163 8.49 -10.73 15.81
N LYS A 164 8.02 -9.68 16.46
CA LYS A 164 6.66 -9.59 17.01
C LYS A 164 5.60 -9.16 15.99
N GLY A 165 5.98 -8.83 14.76
CA GLY A 165 5.07 -8.29 13.75
C GLY A 165 4.54 -6.87 14.05
N GLU A 166 5.26 -6.11 14.89
CA GLU A 166 4.89 -4.73 15.22
C GLU A 166 5.24 -3.74 14.10
N VAL A 167 6.13 -4.15 13.18
CA VAL A 167 6.60 -3.36 12.03
C VAL A 167 6.72 -4.26 10.79
N GLY A 168 6.66 -3.67 9.60
CA GLY A 168 6.86 -4.39 8.35
C GLY A 168 5.65 -5.21 7.86
N GLU A 169 4.48 -5.11 8.50
CA GLU A 169 3.28 -5.87 8.13
C GLU A 169 2.15 -5.03 7.51
N THR A 170 2.37 -3.75 7.23
CA THR A 170 1.33 -2.84 6.70
C THR A 170 0.76 -3.27 5.36
N ILE A 171 1.50 -4.07 4.59
CA ILE A 171 1.03 -4.66 3.32
C ILE A 171 -0.01 -5.75 3.55
N MET A 172 0.08 -6.43 4.69
CA MET A 172 -0.73 -7.63 5.01
C MET A 172 -1.97 -7.29 5.85
N ARG A 173 -2.08 -6.05 6.27
CA ARG A 173 -3.22 -5.51 7.02
C ARG A 173 -4.14 -4.78 6.05
#